data_6f8d20564e837e1f694afe26c1c42b76
#
_entry.id   6f8d20564e837e1f694afe26c1c42b76
#
_cell.length_a   1.000
_cell.length_b   1.000
_cell.length_c   1.000
_cell.angle_alpha   90.00
_cell.angle_beta   90.00
_cell.angle_gamma   90.00
#
_symmetry.space_group_name_H-M   'P 1'
#
loop_
_entity.id
_entity.type
_entity.pdbx_description
1 polymer ?
#
loop_
_entity_poly.entity_id
_entity_poly.type
_entity_poly.pdbx_seq_one_letter_code
_entity_poly.pdbx_strand_id
1 'polypeptide(L)'
;NPIPQLSPDFGAPSRIEVNVSNTSTPVITYYDRRRQEGTMLFTDQGIEWKGEVKDHAFIIEESADRSMATMVISAPGVRERKPEFIGFSKSPDRGIDVQAGDKIEIRVARIDCKAADVPTFLSRFMAERKLHTVAETPRDLMPMSEVLARMVRNIDERYYVGDQWQYYCPENADWMSYGWIGGLMNTYPMLALGDATHLEKVCHTFDFGLGHGAGASGYFYDVVGKDGKVIFRDGAREIHDIALTRKNADILYWMVKQMMLLKRQGKGDKIAPEWEARVKQLADAFVATWKKEGTWGNYVNAETGSVAVFNTTGGAMAVGGLALAASYYNHPRYMEVARAAAKAYYDNFALVGFTSGGCGDILQNADSETAIALTTSMMTLYETTQDAKYLTQAAHL
;
A
#
# COMPACT_ATOMS: atom_id res chain seq x y z
N ASN A 1 -8.04 8.75 -2.36
CA ASN A 1 -9.42 9.03 -1.88
C ASN A 1 -9.38 9.33 -0.39
N PRO A 2 -10.04 10.40 0.08
CA PRO A 2 -10.14 10.64 1.50
C PRO A 2 -10.85 9.46 2.17
N ILE A 3 -10.22 8.89 3.19
CA ILE A 3 -10.86 7.87 4.02
C ILE A 3 -11.94 8.60 4.82
N PRO A 4 -13.20 8.17 4.76
CA PRO A 4 -14.26 8.76 5.58
C PRO A 4 -13.88 8.60 7.05
N GLN A 5 -13.81 9.69 7.77
CA GLN A 5 -13.51 9.71 9.19
C GLN A 5 -14.60 10.43 9.94
N LEU A 6 -14.88 9.93 11.14
CA LEU A 6 -15.75 10.66 12.06
C LEU A 6 -15.05 11.95 12.49
N SER A 7 -15.83 13.03 12.59
CA SER A 7 -15.28 14.33 12.97
C SER A 7 -14.60 14.27 14.35
N PRO A 8 -13.39 14.83 14.52
CA PRO A 8 -12.75 14.93 15.84
C PRO A 8 -13.42 15.97 16.74
N ASP A 9 -14.25 16.86 16.19
CA ASP A 9 -14.86 17.97 16.93
C ASP A 9 -16.03 17.48 17.79
N PHE A 10 -15.88 17.60 19.10
CA PHE A 10 -16.97 17.38 20.05
C PHE A 10 -18.01 18.51 19.92
N GLY A 11 -19.29 18.14 20.01
CA GLY A 11 -20.41 19.09 19.85
C GLY A 11 -20.92 19.26 18.42
N ALA A 12 -20.26 18.61 17.43
CA ALA A 12 -20.76 18.53 16.08
C ALA A 12 -21.17 17.09 15.73
N PRO A 13 -22.29 16.87 15.02
CA PRO A 13 -22.64 15.55 14.55
C PRO A 13 -21.59 15.05 13.55
N SER A 14 -21.35 13.76 13.56
CA SER A 14 -20.37 13.11 12.70
C SER A 14 -21.03 11.97 11.93
N ARG A 15 -20.84 11.94 10.63
CA ARG A 15 -21.48 10.99 9.73
C ARG A 15 -20.54 10.50 8.64
N ILE A 16 -20.49 9.19 8.47
CA ILE A 16 -19.81 8.50 7.36
C ILE A 16 -20.84 7.81 6.50
N GLU A 17 -20.74 7.96 5.20
CA GLU A 17 -21.63 7.35 4.21
C GLU A 17 -20.80 6.68 3.11
N VAL A 18 -20.99 5.37 2.94
CA VAL A 18 -20.27 4.56 1.95
C VAL A 18 -21.25 3.67 1.20
N ASN A 19 -21.19 3.63 -0.13
CA ASN A 19 -21.91 2.63 -0.90
C ASN A 19 -21.32 1.26 -0.68
N VAL A 20 -22.16 0.25 -0.59
CA VAL A 20 -21.71 -1.14 -0.36
C VAL A 20 -20.84 -1.63 -1.51
N SER A 21 -21.09 -1.22 -2.74
CA SER A 21 -20.23 -1.49 -3.91
C SER A 21 -18.80 -0.97 -3.78
N ASN A 22 -18.55 -0.02 -2.90
CA ASN A 22 -17.22 0.52 -2.60
C ASN A 22 -16.54 -0.19 -1.43
N THR A 23 -17.16 -1.20 -0.85
CA THR A 23 -16.59 -2.02 0.23
C THR A 23 -16.10 -3.36 -0.31
N SER A 24 -15.06 -3.91 0.28
CA SER A 24 -14.54 -5.24 -0.10
C SER A 24 -15.45 -6.39 0.35
N THR A 25 -16.33 -6.13 1.29
CA THR A 25 -17.34 -7.05 1.81
C THR A 25 -18.55 -6.23 2.23
N PRO A 26 -19.79 -6.66 1.92
CA PRO A 26 -21.00 -5.95 2.28
C PRO A 26 -21.33 -6.11 3.77
N VAL A 27 -20.53 -5.49 4.61
CA VAL A 27 -20.63 -5.56 6.08
C VAL A 27 -20.27 -4.22 6.71
N ILE A 28 -21.00 -3.85 7.74
CA ILE A 28 -20.64 -2.78 8.66
C ILE A 28 -20.39 -3.37 10.04
N THR A 29 -19.31 -2.94 10.69
CA THR A 29 -18.87 -3.51 11.96
C THR A 29 -18.67 -2.44 13.01
N TYR A 30 -18.91 -2.81 14.26
CA TYR A 30 -18.63 -2.01 15.45
C TYR A 30 -17.94 -2.88 16.49
N TYR A 31 -16.90 -2.37 17.14
CA TYR A 31 -16.21 -3.03 18.24
C TYR A 31 -16.06 -2.11 19.44
N ASP A 32 -16.64 -2.52 20.57
CA ASP A 32 -16.51 -1.84 21.86
C ASP A 32 -15.30 -2.42 22.63
N ARG A 33 -14.22 -1.66 22.68
CA ARG A 33 -12.99 -2.05 23.39
C ARG A 33 -13.19 -2.24 24.89
N ARG A 34 -14.10 -1.50 25.52
CA ARG A 34 -14.32 -1.58 26.96
C ARG A 34 -15.11 -2.82 27.34
N ARG A 35 -16.13 -3.16 26.53
CA ARG A 35 -16.97 -4.35 26.74
C ARG A 35 -16.36 -5.59 26.12
N GLN A 36 -15.36 -5.43 25.26
CA GLN A 36 -14.77 -6.51 24.45
C GLN A 36 -15.85 -7.27 23.64
N GLU A 37 -16.73 -6.49 23.01
CA GLU A 37 -17.86 -6.96 22.22
C GLU A 37 -17.82 -6.35 20.83
N GLY A 38 -18.13 -7.16 19.82
CA GLY A 38 -18.27 -6.70 18.45
C GLY A 38 -19.62 -7.06 17.88
N THR A 39 -20.14 -6.20 17.02
CA THR A 39 -21.33 -6.43 16.19
C THR A 39 -20.93 -6.31 14.72
N MET A 40 -21.41 -7.24 13.92
CA MET A 40 -21.28 -7.23 12.46
C MET A 40 -22.68 -7.29 11.85
N LEU A 41 -22.95 -6.41 10.87
CA LEU A 41 -24.17 -6.42 10.08
C LEU A 41 -23.80 -6.71 8.63
N PHE A 42 -23.99 -7.96 8.20
CA PHE A 42 -23.84 -8.37 6.81
C PHE A 42 -25.13 -8.11 6.05
N THR A 43 -25.02 -7.73 4.79
CA THR A 43 -26.17 -7.55 3.89
C THR A 43 -25.81 -8.02 2.48
N ASP A 44 -26.79 -8.10 1.58
CA ASP A 44 -26.53 -8.18 0.16
C ASP A 44 -25.94 -6.84 -0.33
N GLN A 45 -25.33 -6.82 -1.53
CA GLN A 45 -24.77 -5.59 -2.09
C GLN A 45 -25.83 -4.53 -2.34
N GLY A 46 -27.07 -4.93 -2.70
CA GLY A 46 -28.16 -4.03 -2.99
C GLY A 46 -29.50 -4.78 -3.03
N ILE A 47 -30.56 -4.04 -3.34
CA ILE A 47 -31.90 -4.59 -3.60
C ILE A 47 -32.14 -4.77 -5.08
N GLU A 48 -32.90 -5.80 -5.45
CA GLU A 48 -33.46 -5.92 -6.78
C GLU A 48 -34.70 -5.02 -6.89
N TRP A 49 -34.70 -4.13 -7.88
CA TRP A 49 -35.78 -3.22 -8.12
C TRP A 49 -36.09 -3.11 -9.61
N LYS A 50 -37.24 -3.67 -10.02
CA LYS A 50 -37.74 -3.64 -11.41
C LYS A 50 -36.69 -4.10 -12.45
N GLY A 51 -35.92 -5.17 -12.10
CA GLY A 51 -34.90 -5.77 -12.97
C GLY A 51 -33.51 -5.11 -12.90
N GLU A 52 -33.32 -4.15 -12.02
CA GLU A 52 -32.02 -3.53 -11.76
C GLU A 52 -31.60 -3.75 -10.31
N VAL A 53 -30.30 -3.93 -10.08
CA VAL A 53 -29.73 -3.91 -8.72
C VAL A 53 -29.47 -2.47 -8.31
N LYS A 54 -30.11 -2.01 -7.24
CA LYS A 54 -29.86 -0.72 -6.60
C LYS A 54 -28.98 -0.96 -5.38
N ASP A 55 -27.80 -0.33 -5.37
CA ASP A 55 -26.82 -0.47 -4.31
C ASP A 55 -27.37 -0.07 -2.92
N HIS A 56 -26.83 -0.66 -1.86
CA HIS A 56 -27.05 -0.20 -0.49
C HIS A 56 -26.03 0.88 -0.11
N ALA A 57 -26.31 1.66 0.92
CA ALA A 57 -25.31 2.48 1.59
C ALA A 57 -25.22 2.08 3.07
N PHE A 58 -23.99 2.01 3.57
CA PHE A 58 -23.71 1.97 4.99
C PHE A 58 -23.52 3.38 5.50
N ILE A 59 -24.16 3.69 6.62
CA ILE A 59 -24.07 4.97 7.28
C ILE A 59 -23.73 4.72 8.74
N ILE A 60 -22.70 5.41 9.24
CA ILE A 60 -22.39 5.52 10.67
C ILE A 60 -22.62 6.96 11.05
N GLU A 61 -23.44 7.17 12.06
CA GLU A 61 -23.79 8.48 12.55
C GLU A 61 -23.60 8.56 14.07
N GLU A 62 -22.85 9.54 14.54
CA GLU A 62 -22.66 9.82 15.97
C GLU A 62 -23.49 11.03 16.38
N SER A 63 -24.05 10.96 17.60
CA SER A 63 -24.66 12.14 18.22
C SER A 63 -23.61 13.20 18.50
N ALA A 64 -24.04 14.46 18.62
CA ALA A 64 -23.15 15.61 18.87
C ALA A 64 -22.32 15.46 20.18
N ASP A 65 -22.91 14.84 21.20
CA ASP A 65 -22.26 14.54 22.48
C ASP A 65 -21.44 13.23 22.49
N ARG A 66 -21.37 12.50 21.34
CA ARG A 66 -20.69 11.22 21.19
C ARG A 66 -21.18 10.12 22.14
N SER A 67 -22.35 10.27 22.74
CA SER A 67 -22.92 9.25 23.62
C SER A 67 -23.54 8.08 22.87
N MET A 68 -23.92 8.29 21.62
CA MET A 68 -24.56 7.28 20.76
C MET A 68 -23.93 7.23 19.37
N ALA A 69 -23.84 6.02 18.83
CA ALA A 69 -23.53 5.76 17.43
C ALA A 69 -24.62 4.88 16.82
N THR A 70 -25.10 5.28 15.66
CA THR A 70 -26.13 4.55 14.91
C THR A 70 -25.52 3.99 13.64
N MET A 71 -25.73 2.69 13.39
CA MET A 71 -25.40 2.05 12.14
C MET A 71 -26.67 1.88 11.31
N VAL A 72 -26.66 2.38 10.09
CA VAL A 72 -27.81 2.34 9.16
C VAL A 72 -27.41 1.63 7.88
N ILE A 73 -28.31 0.78 7.39
CA ILE A 73 -28.27 0.26 6.02
C ILE A 73 -29.40 0.95 5.26
N SER A 74 -29.04 1.81 4.32
CA SER A 74 -29.97 2.48 3.43
C SER A 74 -30.20 1.64 2.18
N ALA A 75 -31.44 1.36 1.84
CA ALA A 75 -31.84 0.53 0.71
C ALA A 75 -32.99 1.18 -0.09
N PRO A 76 -32.77 1.75 -1.29
CA PRO A 76 -31.44 1.89 -1.93
C PRO A 76 -30.54 2.86 -1.18
N GLY A 77 -29.23 2.80 -1.48
CA GLY A 77 -28.24 3.70 -0.94
C GLY A 77 -28.43 5.12 -1.47
N VAL A 78 -28.84 6.03 -0.59
CA VAL A 78 -28.93 7.46 -0.90
C VAL A 78 -28.09 8.21 0.10
N ARG A 79 -26.91 8.62 -0.33
CA ARG A 79 -25.98 9.40 0.49
C ARG A 79 -26.25 10.89 0.33
N GLU A 80 -25.93 11.66 1.35
CA GLU A 80 -25.91 13.12 1.26
C GLU A 80 -24.65 13.61 0.55
N ARG A 81 -23.52 12.94 0.85
CA ARG A 81 -22.20 13.30 0.33
C ARG A 81 -21.53 12.12 -0.34
N LYS A 82 -20.79 12.41 -1.39
CA LYS A 82 -19.94 11.46 -2.11
C LYS A 82 -18.47 11.82 -1.86
N PRO A 83 -17.61 10.86 -1.45
CA PRO A 83 -16.18 11.10 -1.38
C PRO A 83 -15.61 11.40 -2.77
N GLU A 84 -14.78 12.42 -2.87
CA GLU A 84 -14.00 12.77 -4.05
C GLU A 84 -12.50 12.57 -3.76
N PHE A 85 -11.63 12.78 -4.75
CA PHE A 85 -10.19 12.68 -4.55
C PHE A 85 -9.69 13.62 -3.43
N ILE A 86 -10.24 14.83 -3.37
CA ILE A 86 -10.00 15.78 -2.27
C ILE A 86 -11.37 16.26 -1.75
N GLY A 87 -11.73 15.84 -0.51
CA GLY A 87 -12.95 16.29 0.15
C GLY A 87 -14.20 15.52 -0.26
N PHE A 88 -15.32 16.20 -0.27
CA PHE A 88 -16.64 15.64 -0.55
C PHE A 88 -17.44 16.54 -1.48
N SER A 89 -18.22 15.95 -2.37
CA SER A 89 -19.23 16.63 -3.17
C SER A 89 -20.64 16.19 -2.76
N LYS A 90 -21.66 16.91 -3.26
CA LYS A 90 -23.05 16.48 -3.10
C LYS A 90 -23.26 15.17 -3.84
N SER A 91 -23.89 14.20 -3.20
CA SER A 91 -24.16 12.91 -3.84
C SER A 91 -25.14 13.03 -5.00
N PRO A 92 -24.91 12.33 -6.12
CA PRO A 92 -25.85 12.18 -7.22
C PRO A 92 -26.90 11.09 -6.97
N ASP A 93 -26.81 10.36 -5.85
CA ASP A 93 -27.69 9.24 -5.55
C ASP A 93 -29.17 9.65 -5.61
N ARG A 94 -30.02 8.73 -6.06
CA ARG A 94 -31.45 8.91 -6.15
C ARG A 94 -32.18 7.77 -5.49
N GLY A 95 -33.26 8.08 -4.83
CA GLY A 95 -34.22 7.10 -4.32
C GLY A 95 -34.93 6.34 -5.43
N ILE A 96 -35.87 5.52 -5.05
CA ILE A 96 -36.77 4.79 -5.93
C ILE A 96 -38.22 5.28 -5.69
N ASP A 97 -39.02 5.26 -6.75
CA ASP A 97 -40.44 5.57 -6.65
C ASP A 97 -41.21 4.30 -6.32
N VAL A 98 -41.71 4.22 -5.09
CA VAL A 98 -42.46 3.09 -4.57
C VAL A 98 -43.94 3.32 -4.74
N GLN A 99 -44.66 2.34 -5.29
CA GLN A 99 -46.10 2.34 -5.47
C GLN A 99 -46.77 1.37 -4.49
N ALA A 100 -48.05 1.56 -4.27
CA ALA A 100 -48.83 0.62 -3.44
C ALA A 100 -48.78 -0.79 -4.05
N GLY A 101 -48.32 -1.76 -3.23
CA GLY A 101 -48.15 -3.16 -3.64
C GLY A 101 -46.70 -3.54 -4.02
N ASP A 102 -45.81 -2.57 -4.21
CA ASP A 102 -44.38 -2.87 -4.41
C ASP A 102 -43.78 -3.55 -3.17
N LYS A 103 -42.83 -4.46 -3.40
CA LYS A 103 -42.09 -5.16 -2.33
C LYS A 103 -40.61 -4.87 -2.43
N ILE A 104 -40.02 -4.55 -1.29
CA ILE A 104 -38.59 -4.38 -1.13
C ILE A 104 -38.13 -5.45 -0.14
N GLU A 105 -37.18 -6.29 -0.54
CA GLU A 105 -36.57 -7.30 0.33
C GLU A 105 -35.14 -6.87 0.67
N ILE A 106 -34.85 -6.80 1.97
CA ILE A 106 -33.52 -6.49 2.49
C ILE A 106 -33.12 -7.65 3.37
N ARG A 107 -31.98 -8.31 3.07
CA ARG A 107 -31.42 -9.38 3.89
C ARG A 107 -30.30 -8.83 4.74
N VAL A 108 -30.40 -9.03 6.04
CA VAL A 108 -29.40 -8.60 7.01
C VAL A 108 -29.11 -9.77 7.96
N ALA A 109 -27.84 -10.11 8.11
CA ALA A 109 -27.38 -11.01 9.16
C ALA A 109 -26.65 -10.18 10.22
N ARG A 110 -27.18 -10.21 11.48
CA ARG A 110 -26.53 -9.59 12.62
C ARG A 110 -25.82 -10.66 13.43
N ILE A 111 -24.53 -10.41 13.70
CA ILE A 111 -23.68 -11.27 14.49
C ILE A 111 -23.08 -10.46 15.62
N ASP A 112 -23.42 -10.83 16.85
CA ASP A 112 -22.81 -10.28 18.05
C ASP A 112 -21.82 -11.29 18.62
N CYS A 113 -20.61 -10.86 18.98
CA CYS A 113 -19.57 -11.73 19.49
C CYS A 113 -18.71 -11.06 20.57
N LYS A 114 -18.15 -11.90 21.45
CA LYS A 114 -17.07 -11.49 22.34
C LYS A 114 -15.74 -11.58 21.61
N ALA A 115 -14.88 -10.57 21.80
CA ALA A 115 -13.53 -10.56 21.29
C ALA A 115 -12.64 -9.78 22.27
N ALA A 116 -11.55 -10.41 22.69
CA ALA A 116 -10.64 -9.80 23.68
C ALA A 116 -9.96 -8.54 23.14
N ASP A 117 -9.75 -8.49 21.83
CA ASP A 117 -9.06 -7.41 21.12
C ASP A 117 -9.53 -7.32 19.67
N VAL A 118 -9.04 -6.31 18.95
CA VAL A 118 -9.36 -6.10 17.52
C VAL A 118 -8.88 -7.27 16.64
N PRO A 119 -7.65 -7.82 16.79
CA PRO A 119 -7.24 -9.00 16.04
C PRO A 119 -8.18 -10.21 16.20
N THR A 120 -8.64 -10.48 17.42
CA THR A 120 -9.62 -11.53 17.69
C THR A 120 -10.95 -11.23 16.99
N PHE A 121 -11.41 -9.99 17.01
CA PHE A 121 -12.61 -9.55 16.31
C PHE A 121 -12.48 -9.72 14.79
N LEU A 122 -11.34 -9.33 14.21
CA LEU A 122 -11.06 -9.51 12.79
C LEU A 122 -11.00 -11.00 12.40
N SER A 123 -10.40 -11.84 13.24
CA SER A 123 -10.40 -13.30 13.01
C SER A 123 -11.82 -13.87 12.99
N ARG A 124 -12.70 -13.40 13.88
CA ARG A 124 -14.10 -13.75 13.86
C ARG A 124 -14.81 -13.26 12.61
N PHE A 125 -14.57 -12.00 12.22
CA PHE A 125 -15.08 -11.46 10.96
C PHE A 125 -14.67 -12.30 9.75
N MET A 126 -13.41 -12.71 9.65
CA MET A 126 -12.93 -13.53 8.55
C MET A 126 -13.62 -14.90 8.48
N ALA A 127 -13.95 -15.49 9.64
CA ALA A 127 -14.71 -16.74 9.70
C ALA A 127 -16.16 -16.55 9.24
N GLU A 128 -16.84 -15.52 9.76
CA GLU A 128 -18.23 -15.20 9.39
C GLU A 128 -18.35 -14.80 7.92
N ARG A 129 -17.41 -14.00 7.41
CA ARG A 129 -17.37 -13.62 5.98
C ARG A 129 -17.44 -14.85 5.07
N LYS A 130 -16.71 -15.92 5.39
CA LYS A 130 -16.71 -17.15 4.59
C LYS A 130 -18.08 -17.85 4.58
N LEU A 131 -18.88 -17.68 5.61
CA LEU A 131 -20.23 -18.26 5.70
C LEU A 131 -21.27 -17.44 4.92
N HIS A 132 -21.06 -16.13 4.81
CA HIS A 132 -22.00 -15.20 4.18
C HIS A 132 -21.62 -14.84 2.74
N THR A 133 -20.46 -15.24 2.25
CA THR A 133 -20.12 -15.10 0.83
C THR A 133 -20.69 -16.25 0.02
N VAL A 134 -21.23 -15.92 -1.14
CA VAL A 134 -21.69 -16.94 -2.10
C VAL A 134 -20.52 -17.82 -2.49
N ALA A 135 -20.77 -19.13 -2.67
CA ALA A 135 -19.77 -20.06 -3.19
C ALA A 135 -19.13 -19.48 -4.46
N GLU A 136 -17.80 -19.55 -4.53
CA GLU A 136 -17.07 -19.06 -5.71
C GLU A 136 -17.58 -19.76 -6.96
N THR A 137 -18.13 -18.99 -7.87
CA THR A 137 -18.39 -19.50 -9.23
C THR A 137 -17.05 -19.58 -9.94
N PRO A 138 -16.66 -20.71 -10.53
CA PRO A 138 -15.45 -20.78 -11.34
C PRO A 138 -15.46 -19.68 -12.40
N ARG A 139 -14.35 -18.92 -12.48
CA ARG A 139 -14.21 -17.87 -13.49
C ARG A 139 -13.75 -18.51 -14.79
N ASP A 140 -14.68 -18.93 -15.61
CA ASP A 140 -14.41 -19.56 -16.91
C ASP A 140 -14.13 -18.55 -18.04
N LEU A 141 -13.78 -17.31 -17.71
CA LEU A 141 -13.59 -16.26 -18.71
C LEU A 141 -12.34 -16.51 -19.56
N MET A 142 -11.25 -16.88 -18.93
CA MET A 142 -10.01 -17.28 -19.62
C MET A 142 -9.00 -17.96 -18.66
N PRO A 143 -8.09 -18.82 -19.19
CA PRO A 143 -7.01 -19.41 -18.41
C PRO A 143 -6.07 -18.32 -17.83
N MET A 144 -5.50 -18.57 -16.64
CA MET A 144 -4.57 -17.64 -15.98
C MET A 144 -3.33 -17.38 -16.84
N SER A 145 -2.88 -18.34 -17.64
CA SER A 145 -1.77 -18.16 -18.60
C SER A 145 -2.11 -17.12 -19.68
N GLU A 146 -3.35 -17.07 -20.14
CA GLU A 146 -3.78 -16.06 -21.10
C GLU A 146 -3.93 -14.69 -20.43
N VAL A 147 -4.43 -14.63 -19.17
CA VAL A 147 -4.44 -13.41 -18.37
C VAL A 147 -3.04 -12.84 -18.25
N LEU A 148 -2.05 -13.68 -17.88
CA LEU A 148 -0.66 -13.28 -17.78
C LEU A 148 -0.13 -12.75 -19.12
N ALA A 149 -0.36 -13.47 -20.22
CA ALA A 149 0.09 -13.05 -21.54
C ALA A 149 -0.49 -11.70 -21.98
N ARG A 150 -1.77 -11.44 -21.66
CA ARG A 150 -2.42 -10.14 -21.92
C ARG A 150 -1.85 -9.03 -21.05
N MET A 151 -1.60 -9.32 -19.78
CA MET A 151 -0.99 -8.35 -18.86
C MET A 151 0.42 -7.96 -19.31
N VAL A 152 1.26 -8.94 -19.63
CA VAL A 152 2.62 -8.70 -20.13
C VAL A 152 2.59 -7.88 -21.41
N ARG A 153 1.74 -8.25 -22.38
CA ARG A 153 1.58 -7.48 -23.62
C ARG A 153 1.15 -6.03 -23.34
N ASN A 154 0.15 -5.83 -22.46
CA ASN A 154 -0.31 -4.49 -22.11
C ASN A 154 0.78 -3.65 -21.45
N ILE A 155 1.61 -4.27 -20.59
CA ILE A 155 2.75 -3.60 -19.97
C ILE A 155 3.79 -3.21 -21.01
N ASP A 156 4.13 -4.13 -21.92
CA ASP A 156 5.10 -3.88 -22.99
C ASP A 156 4.66 -2.82 -23.99
N GLU A 157 3.39 -2.82 -24.37
CA GLU A 157 2.86 -1.89 -25.38
C GLU A 157 2.59 -0.49 -24.83
N ARG A 158 2.24 -0.37 -23.54
CA ARG A 158 1.81 0.91 -22.96
C ARG A 158 2.82 1.55 -22.03
N TYR A 159 3.63 0.73 -21.37
CA TYR A 159 4.46 1.18 -20.25
C TYR A 159 5.96 0.96 -20.45
N TYR A 160 6.38 0.37 -21.58
CA TYR A 160 7.77 0.41 -22.01
C TYR A 160 7.93 1.56 -23.01
N VAL A 161 8.50 2.65 -22.52
CA VAL A 161 8.45 3.97 -23.18
C VAL A 161 9.82 4.62 -23.31
N GLY A 162 9.90 5.65 -24.10
CA GLY A 162 11.05 6.56 -24.24
C GLY A 162 11.68 6.53 -25.62
N ASP A 163 12.39 7.62 -25.93
CA ASP A 163 13.08 7.84 -27.21
C ASP A 163 14.58 7.60 -27.07
N GLN A 164 15.25 8.44 -26.28
CA GLN A 164 16.71 8.35 -26.05
C GLN A 164 17.05 7.22 -25.08
N TRP A 165 16.25 7.05 -24.02
CA TRP A 165 16.29 5.93 -23.10
C TRP A 165 14.95 5.21 -23.11
N GLN A 166 14.99 3.89 -23.08
CA GLN A 166 13.79 3.09 -22.99
C GLN A 166 13.71 2.44 -21.61
N TYR A 167 12.55 2.53 -20.96
CA TYR A 167 12.35 2.03 -19.62
C TYR A 167 10.89 1.71 -19.34
N TYR A 168 10.63 0.84 -18.35
CA TYR A 168 9.29 0.60 -17.86
C TYR A 168 8.81 1.75 -16.97
N CYS A 169 7.66 2.33 -17.33
CA CYS A 169 7.00 3.43 -16.62
C CYS A 169 5.52 3.11 -16.42
N PRO A 170 5.14 2.43 -15.33
CA PRO A 170 3.83 1.79 -15.21
C PRO A 170 2.66 2.75 -15.03
N GLU A 171 2.86 3.97 -14.55
CA GLU A 171 1.76 4.92 -14.35
C GLU A 171 1.63 5.98 -15.41
N ASN A 172 2.75 6.37 -15.99
CA ASN A 172 2.80 7.54 -16.85
C ASN A 172 3.90 7.40 -17.91
N ALA A 173 3.58 7.77 -19.13
CA ALA A 173 4.52 7.70 -20.24
C ALA A 173 5.55 8.85 -20.27
N ASP A 174 5.41 9.88 -19.43
CA ASP A 174 6.23 11.09 -19.48
C ASP A 174 7.35 11.15 -18.45
N TRP A 175 7.24 10.36 -17.35
CA TRP A 175 8.26 10.31 -16.31
C TRP A 175 8.35 8.94 -15.64
N MET A 176 9.51 8.65 -15.05
CA MET A 176 9.71 7.49 -14.20
C MET A 176 9.47 7.89 -12.74
N SER A 177 8.48 7.27 -12.10
CA SER A 177 8.34 7.29 -10.66
C SER A 177 9.25 6.22 -10.04
N TYR A 178 9.99 6.57 -8.99
CA TYR A 178 10.85 5.63 -8.28
C TYR A 178 10.08 4.91 -7.17
N GLY A 179 10.39 3.63 -6.97
CA GLY A 179 9.79 2.81 -5.92
C GLY A 179 8.25 2.79 -5.99
N TRP A 180 7.61 2.39 -4.89
CA TRP A 180 6.16 2.35 -4.74
C TRP A 180 5.49 1.51 -5.83
N ILE A 181 5.13 2.09 -6.96
CA ILE A 181 4.67 1.40 -8.17
C ILE A 181 5.58 1.67 -9.37
N GLY A 182 6.73 2.26 -9.14
CA GLY A 182 7.65 2.71 -10.16
C GLY A 182 8.48 1.62 -10.83
N GLY A 183 9.22 2.03 -11.85
CA GLY A 183 9.92 1.15 -12.77
C GLY A 183 10.97 0.22 -12.16
N LEU A 184 11.64 0.59 -11.07
CA LEU A 184 12.62 -0.25 -10.37
C LEU A 184 11.98 -1.30 -9.46
N MET A 185 10.69 -1.22 -9.17
CA MET A 185 9.93 -2.21 -8.42
C MET A 185 9.16 -3.14 -9.38
N ASN A 186 8.44 -2.57 -10.34
CA ASN A 186 7.56 -3.29 -11.26
C ASN A 186 8.30 -4.11 -12.32
N THR A 187 9.59 -3.93 -12.45
CA THR A 187 10.48 -4.75 -13.27
C THR A 187 10.69 -6.16 -12.71
N TYR A 188 10.45 -6.41 -11.42
CA TYR A 188 10.65 -7.73 -10.83
C TYR A 188 9.83 -8.85 -11.51
N PRO A 189 8.51 -8.71 -11.72
CA PRO A 189 7.75 -9.73 -12.43
C PRO A 189 8.20 -9.90 -13.90
N MET A 190 8.60 -8.83 -14.58
CA MET A 190 9.11 -8.90 -15.95
C MET A 190 10.44 -9.66 -16.00
N LEU A 191 11.34 -9.41 -15.07
CA LEU A 191 12.59 -10.17 -14.92
C LEU A 191 12.31 -11.64 -14.58
N ALA A 192 11.28 -11.94 -13.81
CA ALA A 192 10.91 -13.29 -13.40
C ALA A 192 10.39 -14.15 -14.58
N LEU A 193 9.92 -13.54 -15.68
CA LEU A 193 9.57 -14.27 -16.92
C LEU A 193 10.78 -15.04 -17.50
N GLY A 194 11.98 -14.53 -17.31
CA GLY A 194 13.23 -15.24 -17.59
C GLY A 194 13.68 -15.23 -19.04
N ASP A 195 12.90 -14.67 -19.97
CA ASP A 195 13.27 -14.59 -21.38
C ASP A 195 14.23 -13.41 -21.68
N ALA A 196 14.85 -13.45 -22.86
CA ALA A 196 15.88 -12.49 -23.24
C ALA A 196 15.31 -11.07 -23.50
N THR A 197 14.11 -10.98 -24.07
CA THR A 197 13.49 -9.70 -24.43
C THR A 197 13.15 -8.89 -23.20
N HIS A 198 12.51 -9.51 -22.20
CA HIS A 198 12.18 -8.81 -20.96
C HIS A 198 13.43 -8.53 -20.13
N LEU A 199 14.43 -9.41 -20.16
CA LEU A 199 15.72 -9.12 -19.52
C LEU A 199 16.36 -7.84 -20.07
N GLU A 200 16.41 -7.69 -21.41
CA GLU A 200 16.96 -6.47 -22.04
C GLU A 200 16.19 -5.22 -21.61
N LYS A 201 14.86 -5.24 -21.68
CA LYS A 201 14.00 -4.13 -21.27
C LYS A 201 14.18 -3.76 -19.77
N VAL A 202 14.35 -4.77 -18.93
CA VAL A 202 14.63 -4.57 -17.50
C VAL A 202 16.01 -3.94 -17.30
N CYS A 203 17.04 -4.40 -18.01
CA CYS A 203 18.38 -3.79 -17.95
C CYS A 203 18.34 -2.32 -18.37
N HIS A 204 17.67 -1.99 -19.46
CA HIS A 204 17.48 -0.59 -19.87
C HIS A 204 16.79 0.25 -18.78
N THR A 205 15.80 -0.34 -18.09
CA THR A 205 15.13 0.35 -16.98
C THR A 205 16.06 0.58 -15.80
N PHE A 206 16.96 -0.36 -15.50
CA PHE A 206 17.97 -0.19 -14.44
C PHE A 206 19.00 0.85 -14.81
N ASP A 207 19.49 0.85 -16.05
CA ASP A 207 20.44 1.85 -16.56
C ASP A 207 19.86 3.26 -16.43
N PHE A 208 18.62 3.45 -16.88
CA PHE A 208 17.94 4.72 -16.76
C PHE A 208 17.68 5.11 -15.31
N GLY A 209 17.04 4.22 -14.54
CA GLY A 209 16.59 4.54 -13.18
C GLY A 209 17.75 4.73 -12.21
N LEU A 210 18.80 3.91 -12.27
CA LEU A 210 19.96 4.03 -11.38
C LEU A 210 20.97 5.08 -11.87
N GLY A 211 20.96 5.39 -13.17
CA GLY A 211 21.80 6.42 -13.78
C GLY A 211 21.34 7.84 -13.49
N HIS A 212 20.07 8.06 -13.14
CA HIS A 212 19.47 9.36 -12.95
C HIS A 212 18.79 9.48 -11.58
N GLY A 213 18.49 10.71 -11.16
CA GLY A 213 17.66 11.01 -10.00
C GLY A 213 18.27 10.79 -8.63
N ALA A 214 19.55 10.42 -8.51
CA ALA A 214 20.21 10.30 -7.21
C ALA A 214 20.71 11.66 -6.74
N GLY A 215 20.40 12.03 -5.50
CA GLY A 215 20.97 13.18 -4.79
C GLY A 215 22.33 12.86 -4.17
N ALA A 216 23.00 13.88 -3.64
CA ALA A 216 24.36 13.77 -3.10
C ALA A 216 24.45 12.82 -1.88
N SER A 217 23.38 12.68 -1.11
CA SER A 217 23.34 11.76 0.04
C SER A 217 23.30 10.28 -0.35
N GLY A 218 22.95 9.96 -1.60
CA GLY A 218 22.69 8.61 -2.09
C GLY A 218 21.21 8.21 -2.12
N TYR A 219 20.31 9.03 -1.56
CA TYR A 219 18.88 8.90 -1.78
C TYR A 219 18.50 9.39 -3.19
N PHE A 220 17.42 8.82 -3.72
CA PHE A 220 16.85 9.23 -5.00
C PHE A 220 15.72 10.23 -4.78
N TYR A 221 15.57 11.15 -5.70
CA TYR A 221 14.37 11.96 -5.86
C TYR A 221 13.18 11.10 -6.31
N ASP A 222 11.97 11.60 -6.13
CA ASP A 222 10.76 10.80 -6.36
C ASP A 222 10.45 10.53 -7.83
N VAL A 223 10.86 11.43 -8.72
CA VAL A 223 10.48 11.39 -10.14
C VAL A 223 11.58 11.92 -11.02
N VAL A 224 11.79 11.25 -12.17
CA VAL A 224 12.70 11.68 -13.24
C VAL A 224 11.95 11.72 -14.56
N GLY A 225 12.08 12.81 -15.30
CA GLY A 225 11.52 12.96 -16.63
C GLY A 225 12.21 12.06 -17.67
N LYS A 226 11.57 11.90 -18.82
CA LYS A 226 12.12 11.12 -19.94
C LYS A 226 13.44 11.68 -20.51
N ASP A 227 13.79 12.91 -20.17
CA ASP A 227 15.06 13.55 -20.49
C ASP A 227 16.16 13.33 -19.43
N GLY A 228 15.90 12.49 -18.44
CA GLY A 228 16.82 12.17 -17.34
C GLY A 228 16.90 13.23 -16.24
N LYS A 229 16.11 14.30 -16.31
CA LYS A 229 16.13 15.37 -15.31
C LYS A 229 15.14 15.08 -14.19
N VAL A 230 15.54 15.45 -12.97
CA VAL A 230 14.66 15.38 -11.80
C VAL A 230 13.47 16.32 -11.98
N ILE A 231 12.28 15.78 -11.67
CA ILE A 231 11.04 16.57 -11.61
C ILE A 231 10.72 16.80 -10.15
N PHE A 232 10.78 18.06 -9.71
CA PHE A 232 10.50 18.47 -8.32
C PHE A 232 9.00 18.65 -8.07
N ARG A 233 8.17 17.69 -8.53
CA ARG A 233 6.73 17.73 -8.35
C ARG A 233 6.20 16.34 -7.97
N ASP A 234 5.36 16.31 -6.94
CA ASP A 234 4.46 15.21 -6.67
C ASP A 234 3.03 15.73 -6.87
N GLY A 235 2.45 15.43 -8.03
CA GLY A 235 1.16 15.99 -8.42
C GLY A 235 1.21 17.52 -8.56
N ALA A 236 0.39 18.25 -7.80
CA ALA A 236 0.31 19.71 -7.82
C ALA A 236 1.30 20.41 -6.86
N ARG A 237 2.15 19.66 -6.15
CA ARG A 237 3.08 20.19 -5.14
C ARG A 237 4.48 20.31 -5.72
N GLU A 238 5.12 21.45 -5.53
CA GLU A 238 6.56 21.56 -5.71
C GLU A 238 7.25 21.00 -4.47
N ILE A 239 8.08 19.96 -4.67
CA ILE A 239 8.89 19.36 -3.62
C ILE A 239 10.34 19.61 -4.00
N HIS A 240 11.04 20.43 -3.22
CA HIS A 240 12.46 20.69 -3.42
C HIS A 240 13.27 19.87 -2.44
N ASP A 241 14.29 19.13 -2.96
CA ASP A 241 15.30 18.40 -2.21
C ASP A 241 14.78 17.33 -1.25
N ILE A 242 13.47 17.11 -1.16
CA ILE A 242 12.89 16.05 -0.34
C ILE A 242 12.32 14.94 -1.20
N ALA A 243 12.47 13.70 -0.70
CA ALA A 243 12.02 12.50 -1.36
C ALA A 243 11.24 11.63 -0.38
N LEU A 244 10.22 10.93 -0.88
CA LEU A 244 9.45 10.01 -0.07
C LEU A 244 10.33 8.82 0.36
N THR A 245 10.50 8.64 1.65
CA THR A 245 11.33 7.57 2.22
C THR A 245 10.89 6.20 1.73
N ARG A 246 9.58 5.97 1.61
CA ARG A 246 9.01 4.71 1.11
C ARG A 246 9.51 4.38 -0.29
N LYS A 247 9.54 5.34 -1.22
CA LYS A 247 10.04 5.11 -2.59
C LYS A 247 11.49 4.63 -2.59
N ASN A 248 12.34 5.28 -1.80
CA ASN A 248 13.73 4.89 -1.64
C ASN A 248 13.90 3.51 -0.98
N ALA A 249 13.06 3.20 0.00
CA ALA A 249 13.06 1.89 0.65
C ALA A 249 12.65 0.77 -0.31
N ASP A 250 11.67 1.02 -1.18
CA ASP A 250 11.27 0.08 -2.24
C ASP A 250 12.39 -0.13 -3.26
N ILE A 251 13.09 0.93 -3.69
CA ILE A 251 14.26 0.80 -4.59
C ILE A 251 15.29 -0.15 -3.95
N LEU A 252 15.68 0.11 -2.70
CA LEU A 252 16.67 -0.72 -2.01
C LEU A 252 16.24 -2.19 -1.98
N TYR A 253 15.02 -2.46 -1.52
CA TYR A 253 14.49 -3.82 -1.40
C TYR A 253 14.42 -4.54 -2.74
N TRP A 254 13.76 -3.93 -3.71
CA TRP A 254 13.49 -4.57 -5.00
C TRP A 254 14.73 -4.69 -5.88
N MET A 255 15.63 -3.72 -5.85
CA MET A 255 16.88 -3.82 -6.63
C MET A 255 17.79 -4.92 -6.09
N VAL A 256 17.99 -5.02 -4.79
CA VAL A 256 18.77 -6.14 -4.22
C VAL A 256 18.13 -7.48 -4.58
N LYS A 257 16.79 -7.58 -4.44
CA LYS A 257 16.05 -8.80 -4.77
C LYS A 257 16.16 -9.18 -6.25
N GLN A 258 16.16 -8.22 -7.16
CA GLN A 258 16.33 -8.42 -8.61
C GLN A 258 17.75 -8.84 -8.95
N MET A 259 18.77 -8.23 -8.37
CA MET A 259 20.17 -8.68 -8.53
C MET A 259 20.38 -10.11 -8.01
N MET A 260 19.74 -10.46 -6.88
CA MET A 260 19.74 -11.84 -6.38
C MET A 260 19.00 -12.80 -7.34
N LEU A 261 17.92 -12.36 -7.98
CA LEU A 261 17.20 -13.15 -8.98
C LEU A 261 18.06 -13.40 -10.22
N LEU A 262 18.74 -12.37 -10.74
CA LEU A 262 19.69 -12.52 -11.85
C LEU A 262 20.77 -13.55 -11.53
N LYS A 263 21.37 -13.50 -10.35
CA LYS A 263 22.37 -14.52 -9.91
C LYS A 263 21.76 -15.92 -9.88
N ARG A 264 20.53 -16.09 -9.35
CA ARG A 264 19.83 -17.39 -9.32
C ARG A 264 19.47 -17.91 -10.71
N GLN A 265 19.19 -17.02 -11.67
CA GLN A 265 18.95 -17.38 -13.06
C GLN A 265 20.23 -17.67 -13.87
N GLY A 266 21.41 -17.63 -13.25
CA GLY A 266 22.70 -17.80 -13.94
C GLY A 266 23.09 -16.60 -14.80
N LYS A 267 22.44 -15.44 -14.59
CA LYS A 267 22.65 -14.20 -15.34
C LYS A 267 23.37 -13.12 -14.53
N GLY A 268 24.20 -13.54 -13.57
CA GLY A 268 24.97 -12.61 -12.73
C GLY A 268 25.94 -11.73 -13.51
N ASP A 269 26.40 -12.18 -14.68
CA ASP A 269 27.22 -11.41 -15.62
C ASP A 269 26.49 -10.20 -16.23
N LYS A 270 25.17 -10.14 -16.14
CA LYS A 270 24.34 -9.01 -16.59
C LYS A 270 24.21 -7.91 -15.57
N ILE A 271 24.68 -8.13 -14.34
CA ILE A 271 24.64 -7.11 -13.28
C ILE A 271 25.76 -6.12 -13.53
N ALA A 272 25.40 -4.90 -13.90
CA ALA A 272 26.39 -3.84 -14.11
C ALA A 272 26.99 -3.40 -12.75
N PRO A 273 28.32 -3.22 -12.67
CA PRO A 273 28.98 -2.74 -11.44
C PRO A 273 28.41 -1.41 -10.93
N GLU A 274 27.95 -0.55 -11.83
CA GLU A 274 27.33 0.74 -11.54
C GLU A 274 26.01 0.56 -10.79
N TRP A 275 25.22 -0.47 -11.13
CA TRP A 275 23.98 -0.77 -10.41
C TRP A 275 24.30 -1.21 -8.96
N GLU A 276 25.26 -2.13 -8.78
CA GLU A 276 25.68 -2.58 -7.45
C GLU A 276 26.20 -1.40 -6.62
N ALA A 277 27.03 -0.53 -7.22
CA ALA A 277 27.57 0.63 -6.54
C ALA A 277 26.48 1.61 -6.11
N ARG A 278 25.51 1.89 -6.98
CA ARG A 278 24.42 2.82 -6.70
C ARG A 278 23.46 2.27 -5.62
N VAL A 279 23.09 1.01 -5.69
CA VAL A 279 22.24 0.37 -4.68
C VAL A 279 22.95 0.28 -3.33
N LYS A 280 24.26 0.01 -3.33
CA LYS A 280 25.08 0.05 -2.12
C LYS A 280 25.12 1.46 -1.51
N GLN A 281 25.28 2.49 -2.31
CA GLN A 281 25.25 3.89 -1.86
C GLN A 281 23.92 4.24 -1.19
N LEU A 282 22.80 3.77 -1.75
CA LEU A 282 21.48 3.93 -1.13
C LEU A 282 21.39 3.20 0.21
N ALA A 283 21.89 1.96 0.31
CA ALA A 283 21.94 1.24 1.59
C ALA A 283 22.79 1.97 2.64
N ASP A 284 23.95 2.51 2.23
CA ASP A 284 24.81 3.33 3.09
C ASP A 284 24.10 4.61 3.57
N ALA A 285 23.31 5.27 2.69
CA ALA A 285 22.49 6.43 3.05
C ALA A 285 21.46 6.09 4.13
N PHE A 286 20.72 4.99 3.98
CA PHE A 286 19.79 4.52 5.03
C PHE A 286 20.49 4.27 6.36
N VAL A 287 21.67 3.65 6.34
CA VAL A 287 22.47 3.42 7.57
C VAL A 287 22.94 4.72 8.20
N ALA A 288 23.41 5.67 7.38
CA ALA A 288 23.87 6.97 7.86
C ALA A 288 22.73 7.77 8.52
N THR A 289 21.58 7.86 7.84
CA THR A 289 20.38 8.52 8.38
C THR A 289 19.92 7.89 9.68
N TRP A 290 19.81 6.55 9.74
CA TRP A 290 19.42 5.85 10.97
C TRP A 290 20.36 6.14 12.14
N LYS A 291 21.67 6.15 11.90
CA LYS A 291 22.65 6.44 12.95
C LYS A 291 22.60 7.87 13.46
N LYS A 292 22.27 8.80 12.59
CA LYS A 292 22.17 10.22 12.93
C LYS A 292 20.86 10.55 13.63
N GLU A 293 19.73 10.07 13.10
CA GLU A 293 18.39 10.52 13.46
C GLU A 293 17.59 9.49 14.29
N GLY A 294 18.01 8.22 14.33
CA GLY A 294 17.28 7.11 14.97
C GLY A 294 15.97 6.74 14.28
N THR A 295 15.71 7.30 13.11
CA THR A 295 14.52 7.06 12.29
C THR A 295 14.81 7.42 10.84
N TRP A 296 13.92 7.01 9.93
CA TRP A 296 13.96 7.46 8.52
C TRP A 296 12.83 8.42 8.17
N GLY A 297 11.81 8.53 9.04
CA GLY A 297 10.67 9.42 8.83
C GLY A 297 9.85 9.11 7.58
N ASN A 298 9.03 10.10 7.17
CA ASN A 298 8.21 10.03 5.96
C ASN A 298 8.94 10.53 4.72
N TYR A 299 9.66 11.66 4.87
CA TYR A 299 10.47 12.27 3.83
C TYR A 299 11.90 12.47 4.31
N VAL A 300 12.84 12.25 3.40
CA VAL A 300 14.27 12.53 3.57
C VAL A 300 14.71 13.60 2.57
N ASN A 301 15.70 14.41 2.95
CA ASN A 301 16.33 15.32 1.99
C ASN A 301 17.34 14.52 1.15
N ALA A 302 17.17 14.51 -0.17
CA ALA A 302 17.98 13.72 -1.08
C ALA A 302 19.43 14.23 -1.19
N GLU A 303 19.69 15.50 -0.87
CA GLU A 303 21.04 16.07 -0.89
C GLU A 303 21.80 15.84 0.41
N THR A 304 21.13 15.97 1.57
CA THR A 304 21.80 15.93 2.88
C THR A 304 21.60 14.62 3.65
N GLY A 305 20.63 13.81 3.26
CA GLY A 305 20.23 12.61 3.97
C GLY A 305 19.51 12.84 5.30
N SER A 306 19.14 14.10 5.60
CA SER A 306 18.43 14.44 6.83
C SER A 306 16.94 14.09 6.72
N VAL A 307 16.32 13.68 7.83
CA VAL A 307 14.88 13.47 7.89
C VAL A 307 14.15 14.81 7.84
N ALA A 308 13.20 14.95 6.93
CA ALA A 308 12.40 16.16 6.76
C ALA A 308 11.05 16.07 7.51
N VAL A 309 10.43 14.89 7.57
CA VAL A 309 9.17 14.65 8.28
C VAL A 309 9.32 13.42 9.16
N PHE A 310 9.17 13.61 10.47
CA PHE A 310 9.37 12.58 11.50
C PHE A 310 8.06 11.85 11.86
N ASN A 311 8.15 10.93 12.82
CA ASN A 311 7.05 10.21 13.44
C ASN A 311 6.18 9.37 12.51
N THR A 312 6.82 8.69 11.55
CA THR A 312 6.15 7.73 10.66
C THR A 312 6.95 6.44 10.54
N THR A 313 6.32 5.43 9.97
CA THR A 313 6.96 4.16 9.60
C THR A 313 7.27 4.09 8.09
N GLY A 314 7.42 5.24 7.41
CA GLY A 314 7.66 5.33 5.97
C GLY A 314 8.86 4.52 5.46
N GLY A 315 9.88 4.32 6.31
CA GLY A 315 11.04 3.48 6.00
C GLY A 315 10.86 1.97 6.25
N ALA A 316 9.64 1.49 6.52
CA ALA A 316 9.39 0.10 6.88
C ALA A 316 9.98 -0.93 5.89
N MET A 317 9.90 -0.66 4.58
CA MET A 317 10.48 -1.54 3.55
C MET A 317 12.02 -1.55 3.55
N ALA A 318 12.66 -0.48 4.02
CA ALA A 318 14.12 -0.42 4.10
C ALA A 318 14.69 -1.43 5.10
N VAL A 319 13.92 -1.85 6.09
CA VAL A 319 14.29 -2.92 7.03
C VAL A 319 14.60 -4.21 6.26
N GLY A 320 13.67 -4.65 5.42
CA GLY A 320 13.87 -5.81 4.56
C GLY A 320 14.97 -5.58 3.50
N GLY A 321 15.00 -4.37 2.93
CA GLY A 321 16.04 -3.98 1.96
C GLY A 321 17.45 -4.08 2.53
N LEU A 322 17.67 -3.57 3.74
CA LEU A 322 18.96 -3.69 4.45
C LEU A 322 19.28 -5.13 4.85
N ALA A 323 18.29 -5.93 5.24
CA ALA A 323 18.51 -7.35 5.55
C ALA A 323 18.99 -8.13 4.31
N LEU A 324 18.38 -7.89 3.13
CA LEU A 324 18.83 -8.46 1.86
C LEU A 324 20.21 -7.93 1.47
N ALA A 325 20.45 -6.62 1.60
CA ALA A 325 21.72 -6.00 1.28
C ALA A 325 22.86 -6.50 2.17
N ALA A 326 22.58 -6.81 3.44
CA ALA A 326 23.56 -7.41 4.36
C ALA A 326 24.10 -8.74 3.84
N SER A 327 23.22 -9.59 3.32
CA SER A 327 23.60 -10.87 2.71
C SER A 327 24.26 -10.68 1.35
N TYR A 328 23.72 -9.81 0.52
CA TYR A 328 24.18 -9.58 -0.85
C TYR A 328 25.61 -9.01 -0.90
N TYR A 329 25.88 -7.98 -0.08
CA TYR A 329 27.17 -7.29 -0.03
C TYR A 329 28.11 -7.85 1.04
N ASN A 330 27.72 -8.88 1.78
CA ASN A 330 28.45 -9.42 2.94
C ASN A 330 28.82 -8.30 3.93
N HIS A 331 27.81 -7.48 4.31
CA HIS A 331 28.02 -6.29 5.12
C HIS A 331 27.18 -6.32 6.41
N PRO A 332 27.72 -6.81 7.55
CA PRO A 332 26.94 -7.09 8.77
C PRO A 332 26.27 -5.85 9.37
N ARG A 333 26.82 -4.65 9.16
CA ARG A 333 26.26 -3.39 9.65
C ARG A 333 24.88 -3.08 9.11
N TYR A 334 24.56 -3.53 7.89
CA TYR A 334 23.21 -3.39 7.33
C TYR A 334 22.21 -4.22 8.15
N MET A 335 22.58 -5.42 8.55
CA MET A 335 21.74 -6.26 9.40
C MET A 335 21.54 -5.67 10.80
N GLU A 336 22.56 -5.06 11.38
CA GLU A 336 22.47 -4.38 12.68
C GLU A 336 21.39 -3.28 12.64
N VAL A 337 21.45 -2.41 11.61
CA VAL A 337 20.47 -1.34 11.44
C VAL A 337 19.09 -1.88 11.12
N ALA A 338 18.99 -2.90 10.25
CA ALA A 338 17.71 -3.55 9.95
C ALA A 338 17.01 -4.08 11.21
N ARG A 339 17.75 -4.77 12.09
CA ARG A 339 17.22 -5.27 13.37
C ARG A 339 16.79 -4.16 14.32
N ALA A 340 17.60 -3.09 14.43
CA ALA A 340 17.28 -1.95 15.28
C ALA A 340 16.01 -1.22 14.82
N ALA A 341 15.89 -0.99 13.51
CA ALA A 341 14.73 -0.36 12.92
C ALA A 341 13.48 -1.24 13.01
N ALA A 342 13.60 -2.56 12.78
CA ALA A 342 12.51 -3.51 12.97
C ALA A 342 11.95 -3.43 14.39
N LYS A 343 12.84 -3.45 15.39
CA LYS A 343 12.44 -3.34 16.79
C LYS A 343 11.72 -2.01 17.07
N ALA A 344 12.28 -0.89 16.62
CA ALA A 344 11.72 0.42 16.85
C ALA A 344 10.32 0.57 16.20
N TYR A 345 10.16 0.12 14.95
CA TYR A 345 8.88 0.18 14.27
C TYR A 345 7.84 -0.76 14.88
N TYR A 346 8.24 -1.95 15.29
CA TYR A 346 7.32 -2.86 15.94
C TYR A 346 6.86 -2.34 17.31
N ASP A 347 7.79 -1.92 18.17
CA ASP A 347 7.49 -1.52 19.55
C ASP A 347 6.70 -0.20 19.60
N ASN A 348 7.06 0.78 18.75
CA ASN A 348 6.49 2.13 18.84
C ASN A 348 5.24 2.33 17.99
N PHE A 349 5.00 1.48 16.98
CA PHE A 349 3.90 1.65 16.02
C PHE A 349 3.02 0.39 15.90
N ALA A 350 3.58 -0.76 15.56
CA ALA A 350 2.80 -1.97 15.32
C ALA A 350 2.05 -2.43 16.59
N LEU A 351 2.71 -2.43 17.74
CA LEU A 351 2.09 -2.83 19.01
C LEU A 351 0.95 -1.92 19.45
N VAL A 352 0.95 -0.65 19.02
CA VAL A 352 -0.16 0.28 19.29
C VAL A 352 -1.22 0.27 18.19
N GLY A 353 -1.06 -0.57 17.16
CA GLY A 353 -2.01 -0.75 16.06
C GLY A 353 -2.02 0.42 15.07
N PHE A 354 -0.88 1.07 14.85
CA PHE A 354 -0.75 2.23 13.97
C PHE A 354 0.51 2.16 13.13
N THR A 355 0.37 2.25 11.81
CA THR A 355 1.46 2.44 10.85
C THR A 355 1.10 3.56 9.88
N SER A 356 2.08 4.31 9.39
CA SER A 356 1.84 5.48 8.54
C SER A 356 3.04 5.82 7.66
N GLY A 357 2.83 6.69 6.68
CA GLY A 357 3.89 7.22 5.83
C GLY A 357 4.19 6.40 4.59
N GLY A 358 3.29 5.49 4.20
CA GLY A 358 3.42 4.71 2.96
C GLY A 358 3.21 5.56 1.72
N CYS A 359 2.26 6.49 1.77
CA CYS A 359 1.93 7.38 0.66
C CYS A 359 2.24 8.84 1.00
N GLY A 360 2.61 9.61 -0.02
CA GLY A 360 2.88 11.04 0.12
C GLY A 360 1.64 11.90 0.42
N ASP A 361 0.47 11.46 -0.01
CA ASP A 361 -0.79 12.19 0.11
C ASP A 361 -1.50 12.00 1.45
N ILE A 362 -1.21 10.93 2.18
CA ILE A 362 -1.83 10.66 3.50
C ILE A 362 -0.93 11.04 4.68
N LEU A 363 0.34 11.35 4.42
CA LEU A 363 1.33 11.78 5.42
C LEU A 363 1.40 10.86 6.65
N GLN A 364 0.89 11.34 7.79
CA GLN A 364 0.94 10.66 9.09
C GLN A 364 -0.37 9.94 9.45
N ASN A 365 -1.33 9.85 8.54
CA ASN A 365 -2.51 9.03 8.76
C ASN A 365 -2.16 7.53 8.71
N ALA A 366 -2.98 6.72 9.36
CA ALA A 366 -2.83 5.27 9.31
C ALA A 366 -2.98 4.75 7.87
N ASP A 367 -2.09 3.87 7.46
CA ASP A 367 -2.14 3.26 6.13
C ASP A 367 -1.79 1.76 6.15
N SER A 368 -2.43 1.01 5.26
CA SER A 368 -2.20 -0.42 5.08
C SER A 368 -0.93 -0.73 4.29
N GLU A 369 -0.44 0.19 3.46
CA GLU A 369 0.75 -0.04 2.65
C GLU A 369 1.99 -0.15 3.52
N THR A 370 2.10 0.69 4.54
CA THR A 370 3.21 0.61 5.50
C THR A 370 3.12 -0.64 6.38
N ALA A 371 1.90 -1.06 6.76
CA ALA A 371 1.71 -2.33 7.47
C ALA A 371 2.19 -3.51 6.61
N ILE A 372 1.81 -3.56 5.33
CA ILE A 372 2.27 -4.59 4.38
C ILE A 372 3.79 -4.53 4.19
N ALA A 373 4.36 -3.32 4.09
CA ALA A 373 5.81 -3.14 3.96
C ALA A 373 6.56 -3.66 5.19
N LEU A 374 6.04 -3.38 6.38
CA LEU A 374 6.64 -3.88 7.63
C LEU A 374 6.50 -5.40 7.75
N THR A 375 5.33 -5.96 7.42
CA THR A 375 5.11 -7.42 7.35
C THR A 375 6.11 -8.08 6.40
N THR A 376 6.28 -7.54 5.19
CA THR A 376 7.25 -8.02 4.19
C THR A 376 8.68 -7.98 4.76
N SER A 377 9.03 -6.92 5.46
CA SER A 377 10.34 -6.76 6.09
C SER A 377 10.58 -7.74 7.23
N MET A 378 9.57 -7.99 8.07
CA MET A 378 9.67 -9.01 9.14
C MET A 378 9.83 -10.41 8.55
N MET A 379 9.08 -10.75 7.50
CA MET A 379 9.26 -12.00 6.77
C MET A 379 10.68 -12.12 6.19
N THR A 380 11.19 -11.05 5.59
CA THR A 380 12.57 -11.03 5.05
C THR A 380 13.62 -11.22 6.15
N LEU A 381 13.44 -10.60 7.32
CA LEU A 381 14.30 -10.81 8.48
C LEU A 381 14.24 -12.26 8.95
N TYR A 382 13.05 -12.87 9.00
CA TYR A 382 12.91 -14.30 9.32
C TYR A 382 13.67 -15.17 8.31
N GLU A 383 13.45 -14.95 7.01
CA GLU A 383 14.11 -15.71 5.93
C GLU A 383 15.64 -15.59 5.97
N THR A 384 16.16 -14.41 6.31
CA THR A 384 17.62 -14.17 6.34
C THR A 384 18.30 -14.57 7.64
N THR A 385 17.57 -14.60 8.76
CA THR A 385 18.14 -14.85 10.09
C THR A 385 17.69 -16.14 10.75
N GLN A 386 16.56 -16.73 10.28
CA GLN A 386 15.86 -17.89 10.89
C GLN A 386 15.40 -17.63 12.34
N ASP A 387 15.31 -16.37 12.77
CA ASP A 387 14.80 -16.00 14.09
C ASP A 387 13.28 -15.93 14.07
N ALA A 388 12.64 -16.90 14.72
CA ALA A 388 11.17 -17.09 14.74
C ALA A 388 10.39 -15.89 15.31
N LYS A 389 11.04 -15.00 16.07
CA LYS A 389 10.38 -13.80 16.58
C LYS A 389 9.84 -12.92 15.44
N TYR A 390 10.56 -12.84 14.31
CA TYR A 390 10.13 -12.02 13.17
C TYR A 390 8.90 -12.62 12.47
N LEU A 391 8.77 -13.96 12.45
CA LEU A 391 7.56 -14.61 11.96
C LEU A 391 6.36 -14.28 12.86
N THR A 392 6.54 -14.32 14.18
CA THR A 392 5.50 -13.92 15.15
C THR A 392 5.10 -12.46 14.97
N GLN A 393 6.09 -11.57 14.78
CA GLN A 393 5.84 -10.14 14.54
C GLN A 393 5.12 -9.89 13.21
N ALA A 394 5.47 -10.62 12.14
CA ALA A 394 4.79 -10.54 10.86
C ALA A 394 3.33 -11.00 10.95
N ALA A 395 3.05 -12.04 11.73
CA ALA A 395 1.69 -12.53 11.93
C ALA A 395 0.81 -11.59 12.79
N HIS A 396 1.43 -10.73 13.58
CA HIS A 396 0.72 -9.72 14.37
C HIS A 396 0.33 -8.48 13.54
N LEU A 397 1.14 -8.12 12.55
CA LEU A 397 0.91 -7.00 11.63
C LEU A 397 -0.25 -7.26 10.64
#